data_2f68e8d54d547ca101ba89378c0ec017
#
_entry.id   2f68e8d54d547ca101ba89378c0ec017
#
_cell.length_a   1.000
_cell.length_b   1.000
_cell.length_c   1.000
_cell.angle_alpha   90.00
_cell.angle_beta   90.00
_cell.angle_gamma   90.00
#
_symmetry.space_group_name_H-M   'P 1'
#
loop_
_entity.id
_entity.type
_entity.pdbx_description
1 polymer ?
#
loop_
_entity_poly.entity_id
_entity_poly.type
_entity_poly.pdbx_seq_one_letter_code
_entity_poly.pdbx_strand_id
1 'polypeptide(L)'
;MARAKAINVKIPTVRVIAGLEEALANLEADYATQNAKEASHTLAYEAWKTEIGKWAIANFAKSENLRTNYRSWNNTLNVDFDIIVKDGEFPAEPEKDFEVIHQHTYRESKKEIQNAIRILKMTDEETVSTSTYNAIAQYL
;
A
#
# COMPACT_ATOMS: atom_id res chain seq x y z
N MET A 1 28.90 -42.12 -0.09
CA MET A 1 27.85 -41.11 0.24
C MET A 1 26.63 -41.34 -0.62
N ALA A 2 25.50 -41.56 0.01
CA ALA A 2 24.25 -41.65 -0.74
C ALA A 2 23.85 -40.23 -1.19
N ARG A 3 23.66 -40.02 -2.47
CA ARG A 3 23.06 -38.79 -2.98
C ARG A 3 21.60 -38.72 -2.52
N ALA A 4 21.20 -37.60 -1.94
CA ALA A 4 19.80 -37.33 -1.64
C ALA A 4 18.97 -37.50 -2.93
N LYS A 5 17.93 -38.34 -2.90
CA LYS A 5 17.01 -38.49 -4.03
C LYS A 5 16.28 -37.18 -4.24
N ALA A 6 16.33 -36.62 -5.44
CA ALA A 6 15.50 -35.52 -5.82
C ALA A 6 14.02 -35.91 -5.69
N ILE A 7 13.25 -35.12 -4.94
CA ILE A 7 11.81 -35.34 -4.83
C ILE A 7 11.15 -34.75 -6.08
N ASN A 8 10.69 -35.61 -6.98
CA ASN A 8 9.89 -35.21 -8.12
C ASN A 8 8.42 -35.17 -7.70
N VAL A 9 7.91 -33.97 -7.49
CA VAL A 9 6.48 -33.76 -7.23
C VAL A 9 5.82 -33.38 -8.56
N LYS A 10 4.86 -34.20 -9.00
CA LYS A 10 4.03 -33.91 -10.17
C LYS A 10 2.76 -33.21 -9.67
N ILE A 11 2.61 -31.94 -10.01
CA ILE A 11 1.44 -31.14 -9.63
C ILE A 11 0.52 -31.05 -10.85
N PRO A 12 -0.76 -31.40 -10.73
CA PRO A 12 -1.72 -31.26 -11.82
C PRO A 12 -1.80 -29.82 -12.31
N THR A 13 -1.74 -29.62 -13.61
CA THR A 13 -1.83 -28.29 -14.24
C THR A 13 -3.10 -27.54 -13.81
N VAL A 14 -4.22 -28.24 -13.70
CA VAL A 14 -5.50 -27.66 -13.25
C VAL A 14 -5.39 -27.04 -11.86
N ARG A 15 -4.65 -27.67 -10.95
CA ARG A 15 -4.43 -27.16 -9.59
C ARG A 15 -3.58 -25.91 -9.58
N VAL A 16 -2.55 -25.87 -10.42
CA VAL A 16 -1.68 -24.68 -10.55
C VAL A 16 -2.47 -23.51 -11.12
N ILE A 17 -3.28 -23.74 -12.14
CA ILE A 17 -4.15 -22.71 -12.71
C ILE A 17 -5.12 -22.17 -11.66
N ALA A 18 -5.77 -23.06 -10.89
CA ALA A 18 -6.68 -22.64 -9.83
C ALA A 18 -5.97 -21.81 -8.75
N GLY A 19 -4.75 -22.22 -8.36
CA GLY A 19 -3.94 -21.46 -7.40
C GLY A 19 -3.54 -20.08 -7.91
N LEU A 20 -3.19 -19.97 -9.19
CA LEU A 20 -2.87 -18.68 -9.81
C LEU A 20 -4.11 -17.78 -9.95
N GLU A 21 -5.26 -18.33 -10.26
CA GLU A 21 -6.53 -17.59 -10.33
C GLU A 21 -6.92 -17.06 -8.94
N GLU A 22 -6.72 -17.86 -7.89
CA GLU A 22 -6.93 -17.43 -6.51
C GLU A 22 -5.93 -16.33 -6.11
N ALA A 23 -4.65 -16.49 -6.45
CA ALA A 23 -3.64 -15.47 -6.19
C ALA A 23 -3.94 -14.15 -6.90
N LEU A 24 -4.45 -14.21 -8.14
CA LEU A 24 -4.88 -13.04 -8.88
C LEU A 24 -6.05 -12.33 -8.22
N ALA A 25 -7.06 -13.10 -7.79
CA ALA A 25 -8.22 -12.56 -7.09
C ALA A 25 -7.82 -11.89 -5.77
N ASN A 26 -6.92 -12.50 -5.01
CA ASN A 26 -6.39 -11.94 -3.77
C ASN A 26 -5.59 -10.66 -4.02
N LEU A 27 -4.75 -10.63 -5.06
CA LEU A 27 -4.00 -9.44 -5.44
C LEU A 27 -4.92 -8.27 -5.78
N GLU A 28 -5.97 -8.52 -6.56
CA GLU A 28 -6.96 -7.50 -6.93
C GLU A 28 -7.74 -7.00 -5.71
N ALA A 29 -8.16 -7.93 -4.84
CA ALA A 29 -8.88 -7.58 -3.61
C ALA A 29 -8.02 -6.77 -2.64
N ASP A 30 -6.78 -7.17 -2.43
CA ASP A 30 -5.83 -6.46 -1.57
C ASP A 30 -5.54 -5.06 -2.09
N TYR A 31 -5.33 -4.92 -3.39
CA TYR A 31 -5.10 -3.63 -4.02
C TYR A 31 -6.30 -2.69 -3.83
N ALA A 32 -7.51 -3.17 -4.07
CA ALA A 32 -8.73 -2.39 -3.87
C ALA A 32 -8.93 -2.00 -2.40
N THR A 33 -8.67 -2.93 -1.47
CA THR A 33 -8.80 -2.69 -0.04
C THR A 33 -7.80 -1.65 0.45
N GLN A 34 -6.53 -1.78 0.07
CA GLN A 34 -5.50 -0.82 0.49
C GLN A 34 -5.73 0.57 -0.10
N ASN A 35 -6.17 0.66 -1.36
CA ASN A 35 -6.52 1.94 -1.97
C ASN A 35 -7.71 2.62 -1.29
N ALA A 36 -8.73 1.85 -0.90
CA ALA A 36 -9.87 2.38 -0.16
C ALA A 36 -9.47 2.92 1.22
N LYS A 37 -8.59 2.20 1.92
CA LYS A 37 -8.03 2.65 3.21
C LYS A 37 -7.18 3.90 3.07
N GLU A 38 -6.35 3.98 2.03
CA GLU A 38 -5.54 5.17 1.73
C GLU A 38 -6.42 6.39 1.47
N ALA A 39 -7.47 6.25 0.66
CA ALA A 39 -8.40 7.33 0.37
C ALA A 39 -9.12 7.81 1.64
N SER A 40 -9.59 6.88 2.47
CA SER A 40 -10.21 7.19 3.77
C SER A 40 -9.23 7.89 4.71
N HIS A 41 -7.99 7.44 4.78
CA HIS A 41 -6.95 8.08 5.59
C HIS A 41 -6.63 9.49 5.11
N THR A 42 -6.59 9.71 3.79
CA THR A 42 -6.36 11.05 3.21
C THR A 42 -7.44 12.03 3.66
N LEU A 43 -8.71 11.62 3.64
CA LEU A 43 -9.81 12.46 4.12
C LEU A 43 -9.71 12.75 5.62
N ALA A 44 -9.39 11.73 6.41
CA ALA A 44 -9.21 11.88 7.86
C ALA A 44 -8.01 12.79 8.19
N TYR A 45 -6.93 12.68 7.44
CA TYR A 45 -5.74 13.51 7.60
C TYR A 45 -6.00 14.96 7.26
N GLU A 46 -6.75 15.26 6.20
CA GLU A 46 -7.15 16.62 5.85
C GLU A 46 -8.07 17.24 6.92
N ALA A 47 -9.02 16.44 7.45
CA ALA A 47 -9.86 16.87 8.56
C ALA A 47 -9.03 17.15 9.83
N TRP A 48 -8.05 16.33 10.13
CA TRP A 48 -7.14 16.52 11.25
C TRP A 48 -6.31 17.79 11.11
N LYS A 49 -5.78 18.10 9.92
CA LYS A 49 -5.08 19.36 9.66
C LYS A 49 -5.96 20.58 9.94
N THR A 50 -7.23 20.52 9.55
CA THR A 50 -8.19 21.58 9.83
C THR A 50 -8.41 21.74 11.33
N GLU A 51 -8.52 20.64 12.07
CA GLU A 51 -8.66 20.68 13.53
C GLU A 51 -7.41 21.23 14.22
N ILE A 52 -6.22 20.88 13.74
CA ILE A 52 -4.97 21.45 14.24
C ILE A 52 -4.96 22.97 14.06
N GLY A 53 -5.38 23.45 12.90
CA GLY A 53 -5.46 24.89 12.61
C GLY A 53 -6.40 25.61 13.57
N LYS A 54 -7.57 25.05 13.84
CA LYS A 54 -8.52 25.58 14.82
C LYS A 54 -7.96 25.57 16.24
N TRP A 55 -7.30 24.47 16.61
CA TRP A 55 -6.66 24.34 17.91
C TRP A 55 -5.56 25.41 18.09
N ALA A 56 -4.72 25.60 17.06
CA ALA A 56 -3.66 26.60 17.08
C ALA A 56 -4.21 28.01 17.26
N ILE A 57 -5.29 28.35 16.56
CA ILE A 57 -5.96 29.65 16.70
C ILE A 57 -6.51 29.82 18.12
N ALA A 58 -7.16 28.78 18.65
CA ALA A 58 -7.73 28.82 20.00
C ALA A 58 -6.64 28.95 21.09
N ASN A 59 -5.44 28.45 20.84
CA ASN A 59 -4.31 28.47 21.78
C ASN A 59 -3.24 29.53 21.44
N PHE A 60 -3.54 30.45 20.56
CA PHE A 60 -2.59 31.48 20.11
C PHE A 60 -2.00 32.29 21.27
N ALA A 61 -2.76 32.53 22.32
CA ALA A 61 -2.27 33.24 23.50
C ALA A 61 -1.10 32.57 24.21
N LYS A 62 -0.93 31.26 24.00
CA LYS A 62 0.18 30.44 24.53
C LYS A 62 1.37 30.35 23.57
N SER A 63 1.30 31.04 22.42
CA SER A 63 2.34 30.95 21.40
C SER A 63 3.65 31.59 21.84
N GLU A 64 4.75 31.01 21.37
CA GLU A 64 6.10 31.50 21.57
C GLU A 64 6.78 31.69 20.20
N ASN A 65 7.87 32.45 20.16
CA ASN A 65 8.69 32.63 18.97
C ASN A 65 7.91 33.13 17.75
N LEU A 66 7.06 34.16 17.96
CA LEU A 66 6.31 34.74 16.87
C LEU A 66 7.24 35.35 15.81
N ARG A 67 7.07 34.90 14.57
CA ARG A 67 7.82 35.37 13.41
C ARG A 67 6.84 35.89 12.37
N THR A 68 7.18 37.01 11.77
CA THR A 68 6.36 37.64 10.73
C THR A 68 7.22 37.91 9.49
N ASN A 69 6.64 37.76 8.33
CA ASN A 69 7.25 38.10 7.06
C ASN A 69 6.22 38.74 6.15
N TYR A 70 6.40 40.01 5.88
CA TYR A 70 5.52 40.78 4.99
C TYR A 70 6.08 40.73 3.54
N ARG A 71 5.24 40.29 2.63
CA ARG A 71 5.56 40.26 1.19
C ARG A 71 4.81 41.39 0.50
N SER A 72 5.53 42.46 0.19
CA SER A 72 4.93 43.66 -0.42
C SER A 72 4.42 43.43 -1.84
N TRP A 73 5.04 42.51 -2.58
CA TRP A 73 4.67 42.24 -3.97
C TRP A 73 3.30 41.57 -4.15
N ASN A 74 2.78 40.87 -3.15
CA ASN A 74 1.43 40.30 -3.13
C ASN A 74 0.59 40.75 -1.93
N ASN A 75 1.08 41.71 -1.18
CA ASN A 75 0.41 42.26 0.01
C ASN A 75 -0.02 41.17 1.01
N THR A 76 0.86 40.23 1.29
CA THR A 76 0.60 39.08 2.18
C THR A 76 1.50 39.12 3.39
N LEU A 77 0.93 38.95 4.58
CA LEU A 77 1.66 38.77 5.83
C LEU A 77 1.68 37.29 6.20
N ASN A 78 2.88 36.70 6.23
CA ASN A 78 3.07 35.37 6.80
C ASN A 78 3.37 35.48 8.28
N VAL A 79 2.70 34.66 9.08
CA VAL A 79 2.87 34.59 10.53
C VAL A 79 3.18 33.17 10.93
N ASP A 80 4.32 32.97 11.61
CA ASP A 80 4.73 31.71 12.20
C ASP A 80 4.86 31.82 13.70
N PHE A 81 4.45 30.81 14.42
CA PHE A 81 4.60 30.76 15.88
C PHE A 81 4.67 29.31 16.35
N ASP A 82 5.20 29.10 17.54
CA ASP A 82 5.31 27.80 18.16
C ASP A 82 4.35 27.71 19.35
N ILE A 83 3.69 26.56 19.50
CA ILE A 83 2.89 26.25 20.68
C ILE A 83 3.39 24.95 21.25
N ILE A 84 3.73 24.94 22.54
CA ILE A 84 4.14 23.71 23.23
C ILE A 84 2.89 22.85 23.46
N VAL A 85 2.90 21.65 22.90
CA VAL A 85 1.80 20.69 23.01
C VAL A 85 2.02 19.83 24.25
N LYS A 86 1.02 19.79 25.13
CA LYS A 86 0.99 18.89 26.28
C LYS A 86 0.18 17.64 25.93
N ASP A 87 0.54 16.51 26.53
CA ASP A 87 -0.16 15.24 26.35
C ASP A 87 -1.67 15.38 26.63
N GLY A 88 -2.49 14.89 25.72
CA GLY A 88 -3.95 14.89 25.82
C GLY A 88 -4.66 16.17 25.41
N GLU A 89 -3.94 17.25 25.12
CA GLU A 89 -4.53 18.55 24.72
C GLU A 89 -4.58 18.76 23.21
N PHE A 90 -3.86 17.93 22.44
CA PHE A 90 -3.71 18.08 20.99
C PHE A 90 -4.57 17.07 20.25
N PRO A 91 -5.22 17.45 19.11
CA PRO A 91 -5.98 16.50 18.31
C PRO A 91 -5.14 15.30 17.88
N ALA A 92 -5.67 14.10 18.03
CA ALA A 92 -4.96 12.87 17.69
C ALA A 92 -4.81 12.72 16.19
N GLU A 93 -3.59 12.43 15.73
CA GLU A 93 -3.30 12.12 14.33
C GLU A 93 -3.99 10.81 13.94
N PRO A 94 -4.65 10.75 12.74
CA PRO A 94 -5.23 9.50 12.25
C PRO A 94 -4.18 8.40 12.10
N GLU A 95 -4.51 7.20 12.55
CA GLU A 95 -3.63 6.04 12.41
C GLU A 95 -3.55 5.60 10.94
N LYS A 96 -2.34 5.25 10.53
CA LYS A 96 -2.08 4.70 9.20
C LYS A 96 -2.13 3.18 9.29
N ASP A 97 -3.28 2.60 8.95
CA ASP A 97 -3.55 1.15 9.02
C ASP A 97 -3.55 0.46 7.65
N PHE A 98 -2.83 1.02 6.69
CA PHE A 98 -2.78 0.49 5.33
C PHE A 98 -1.35 0.46 4.80
N GLU A 99 -1.13 -0.38 3.78
CA GLU A 99 0.12 -0.43 3.03
C GLU A 99 -0.09 0.22 1.65
N VAL A 100 0.88 1.02 1.23
CA VAL A 100 0.86 1.62 -0.11
C VAL A 100 1.32 0.56 -1.11
N ILE A 101 0.42 0.13 -1.99
CA ILE A 101 0.74 -0.76 -3.09
C ILE A 101 0.94 0.11 -4.34
N HIS A 102 2.16 0.13 -4.86
CA HIS A 102 2.47 0.90 -6.06
C HIS A 102 1.73 0.35 -7.27
N GLN A 103 1.08 1.22 -8.01
CA GLN A 103 0.30 0.86 -9.20
C GLN A 103 1.13 0.08 -10.22
N HIS A 104 2.39 0.46 -10.42
CA HIS A 104 3.29 -0.22 -11.34
C HIS A 104 3.55 -1.67 -10.92
N THR A 105 3.91 -1.90 -9.66
CA THR A 105 4.13 -3.22 -9.09
C THR A 105 2.87 -4.10 -9.18
N TYR A 106 1.71 -3.54 -8.87
CA TYR A 106 0.43 -4.23 -8.99
C TYR A 106 0.16 -4.67 -10.43
N ARG A 107 0.32 -3.77 -11.39
CA ARG A 107 0.09 -4.05 -12.81
C ARG A 107 1.05 -5.10 -13.36
N GLU A 108 2.32 -5.06 -12.96
CA GLU A 108 3.32 -6.05 -13.37
C GLU A 108 3.02 -7.43 -12.82
N SER A 109 2.75 -7.54 -11.52
CA SER A 109 2.39 -8.81 -10.89
C SER A 109 1.13 -9.41 -11.51
N LYS A 110 0.11 -8.58 -11.73
CA LYS A 110 -1.13 -8.98 -12.39
C LYS A 110 -0.87 -9.53 -13.80
N LYS A 111 -0.06 -8.84 -14.59
CA LYS A 111 0.32 -9.24 -15.94
C LYS A 111 1.06 -10.58 -15.97
N GLU A 112 2.01 -10.75 -15.06
CA GLU A 112 2.80 -11.99 -14.97
C GLU A 112 1.92 -13.18 -14.57
N ILE A 113 1.02 -13.02 -13.61
CA ILE A 113 0.07 -14.06 -13.20
C ILE A 113 -0.88 -14.40 -14.36
N GLN A 114 -1.44 -13.41 -15.04
CA GLN A 114 -2.32 -13.62 -16.18
C GLN A 114 -1.62 -14.33 -17.33
N ASN A 115 -0.36 -13.97 -17.62
CA ASN A 115 0.44 -14.65 -18.63
C ASN A 115 0.72 -16.12 -18.27
N ALA A 116 1.05 -16.39 -17.00
CA ALA A 116 1.27 -17.75 -16.52
C ALA A 116 0.00 -18.61 -16.66
N ILE A 117 -1.15 -18.08 -16.28
CA ILE A 117 -2.44 -18.75 -16.46
C ILE A 117 -2.70 -19.05 -17.94
N ARG A 118 -2.49 -18.08 -18.80
CA ARG A 118 -2.71 -18.23 -20.25
C ARG A 118 -1.82 -19.34 -20.84
N ILE A 119 -0.55 -19.33 -20.51
CA ILE A 119 0.42 -20.33 -21.00
C ILE A 119 0.01 -21.72 -20.52
N LEU A 120 -0.35 -21.88 -19.25
CA LEU A 120 -0.77 -23.16 -18.69
C LEU A 120 -2.09 -23.66 -19.30
N LYS A 121 -3.02 -22.78 -19.64
CA LYS A 121 -4.26 -23.15 -20.32
C LYS A 121 -4.04 -23.58 -21.76
N MET A 122 -2.94 -23.16 -22.39
CA MET A 122 -2.59 -23.51 -23.76
C MET A 122 -1.77 -24.82 -23.84
N THR A 123 -1.24 -25.31 -22.73
CA THR A 123 -0.50 -26.57 -22.72
C THR A 123 -1.44 -27.76 -22.65
N ASP A 124 -1.08 -28.84 -23.38
CA ASP A 124 -1.82 -30.10 -23.33
C ASP A 124 -1.32 -31.06 -22.23
N GLU A 125 -0.33 -30.64 -21.44
CA GLU A 125 0.23 -31.43 -20.37
C GLU A 125 -0.65 -31.42 -19.13
N GLU A 126 -0.90 -32.61 -18.57
CA GLU A 126 -1.72 -32.80 -17.38
C GLU A 126 -1.01 -32.35 -16.09
N THR A 127 0.33 -32.36 -16.11
CA THR A 127 1.15 -31.98 -14.95
C THR A 127 2.18 -30.92 -15.31
N VAL A 128 2.52 -30.10 -14.34
CA VAL A 128 3.52 -29.05 -14.47
C VAL A 128 4.90 -29.62 -14.08
N SER A 129 5.93 -29.33 -14.86
CA SER A 129 7.31 -29.69 -14.52
C SER A 129 7.79 -28.94 -13.28
N THR A 130 8.75 -29.49 -12.54
CA THR A 130 9.33 -28.86 -11.36
C THR A 130 9.93 -27.50 -11.67
N SER A 131 10.61 -27.35 -12.82
CA SER A 131 11.19 -26.06 -13.22
C SER A 131 10.13 -25.00 -13.51
N THR A 132 9.03 -25.38 -14.17
CA THR A 132 7.90 -24.47 -14.43
C THR A 132 7.22 -24.08 -13.11
N TYR A 133 6.97 -25.04 -12.24
CA TYR A 133 6.40 -24.77 -10.92
C TYR A 133 7.26 -23.80 -10.11
N ASN A 134 8.57 -24.01 -10.07
CA ASN A 134 9.48 -23.12 -9.35
C ASN A 134 9.47 -21.69 -9.90
N ALA A 135 9.30 -21.53 -11.21
CA ALA A 135 9.22 -20.22 -11.85
C ALA A 135 7.96 -19.43 -11.43
N ILE A 136 6.85 -20.10 -11.15
CA ILE A 136 5.56 -19.48 -10.81
C ILE A 136 5.19 -19.59 -9.32
N ALA A 137 5.96 -20.36 -8.54
CA ALA A 137 5.68 -20.58 -7.11
C ALA A 137 5.65 -19.29 -6.29
N GLN A 138 6.38 -18.26 -6.70
CA GLN A 138 6.38 -16.95 -6.04
C GLN A 138 5.02 -16.27 -6.05
N TYR A 139 4.11 -16.63 -6.95
CA TYR A 139 2.76 -16.09 -7.03
C TYR A 139 1.72 -16.93 -6.29
N LEU A 140 2.09 -18.13 -5.89
CA LEU A 140 1.26 -19.07 -5.17
C LEU A 140 1.50 -18.94 -3.66
#